data_9a90ffa89e6ae04f7a44f4423d8a51b8
#
_entry.id   9a90ffa89e6ae04f7a44f4423d8a51b8
#
_cell.length_a   1.000
_cell.length_b   1.000
_cell.length_c   1.000
_cell.angle_alpha   90.00
_cell.angle_beta   90.00
_cell.angle_gamma   90.00
#
_symmetry.space_group_name_H-M   'P 1'
#
loop_
_entity.id
_entity.type
_entity.pdbx_description
1 polymer ?
#
loop_
_entity_poly.entity_id
_entity_poly.type
_entity_poly.pdbx_seq_one_letter_code
_entity_poly.pdbx_strand_id
1 'polypeptide(L)'
;MYENLSEVLRLAESNHVKKTICIGTDLETSLKSVEIAEQYENVFATVGIHPHDSKDAPKNYLLELEKLSESKKVVAIGEIGIDNYRNHSPQDIQKKVMIEQMDLAYKLNLPIVFHNRDADNEIFDVLKKHPFHKALSHCFSSNLD
;
A
#
# COMPACT_ATOMS: atom_id res chain seq x y z
N MET A 1 12.86 14.61 -4.29
CA MET A 1 12.66 14.00 -2.95
C MET A 1 13.81 13.08 -2.58
N TYR A 2 14.35 12.27 -3.49
CA TYR A 2 15.40 11.28 -3.16
C TYR A 2 16.81 11.86 -3.01
N GLU A 3 17.10 13.01 -3.61
CA GLU A 3 18.45 13.64 -3.58
C GLU A 3 18.91 14.06 -2.17
N ASN A 4 17.98 14.33 -1.25
CA ASN A 4 18.26 14.76 0.12
C ASN A 4 17.63 13.84 1.18
N LEU A 5 17.43 12.55 0.87
CA LEU A 5 16.71 11.63 1.75
C LEU A 5 17.34 11.51 3.15
N SER A 6 18.67 11.40 3.22
CA SER A 6 19.39 11.32 4.51
C SER A 6 19.17 12.55 5.39
N GLU A 7 19.11 13.73 4.80
CA GLU A 7 18.84 14.99 5.52
C GLU A 7 17.38 15.05 5.99
N VAL A 8 16.44 14.63 5.14
CA VAL A 8 15.01 14.56 5.49
C VAL A 8 14.79 13.60 6.67
N LEU A 9 15.41 12.42 6.64
CA LEU A 9 15.30 11.43 7.72
C LEU A 9 15.93 11.95 9.02
N ARG A 10 17.09 12.60 8.94
CA ARG A 10 17.74 13.23 10.11
C ARG A 10 16.86 14.33 10.70
N LEU A 11 16.24 15.16 9.85
CA LEU A 11 15.31 16.21 10.31
C LEU A 11 14.06 15.59 10.95
N ALA A 12 13.50 14.55 10.37
CA ALA A 12 12.37 13.81 10.94
C ALA A 12 12.71 13.26 12.34
N GLU A 13 13.88 12.63 12.50
CA GLU A 13 14.34 12.11 13.78
C GLU A 13 14.53 13.22 14.82
N SER A 14 15.11 14.36 14.45
CA SER A 14 15.26 15.53 15.35
C SER A 14 13.91 16.12 15.79
N ASN A 15 12.84 15.87 15.04
CA ASN A 15 11.45 16.21 15.37
C ASN A 15 10.64 15.03 15.94
N HIS A 16 11.35 14.06 16.54
CA HIS A 16 10.76 12.90 17.23
C HIS A 16 10.00 11.90 16.33
N VAL A 17 10.14 11.95 15.02
CA VAL A 17 9.67 10.91 14.11
C VAL A 17 10.68 9.76 14.11
N LYS A 18 10.36 8.70 14.84
CA LYS A 18 11.29 7.58 15.08
C LYS A 18 11.23 6.50 14.01
N LYS A 19 10.12 6.40 13.26
CA LYS A 19 9.92 5.41 12.20
C LYS A 19 9.18 6.04 11.04
N THR A 20 9.54 5.64 9.83
CA THR A 20 8.92 6.10 8.59
C THR A 20 8.56 4.90 7.74
N ILE A 21 7.46 5.00 7.00
CA ILE A 21 7.05 3.98 6.04
C ILE A 21 7.03 4.62 4.65
N CYS A 22 7.80 4.07 3.71
CA CYS A 22 7.70 4.39 2.29
C CYS A 22 6.56 3.59 1.68
N ILE A 23 5.67 4.25 0.95
CA ILE A 23 4.49 3.64 0.38
C ILE A 23 4.73 3.36 -1.11
N GLY A 24 4.61 2.08 -1.51
CA GLY A 24 4.54 1.68 -2.91
C GLY A 24 3.12 1.83 -3.45
N THR A 25 2.99 2.32 -4.69
CA THR A 25 1.70 2.52 -5.37
C THR A 25 1.61 1.78 -6.70
N ASP A 26 2.75 1.31 -7.20
CA ASP A 26 2.95 0.43 -8.34
C ASP A 26 4.21 -0.43 -8.13
N LEU A 27 4.61 -1.27 -9.10
CA LEU A 27 5.77 -2.14 -8.94
C LEU A 27 7.09 -1.36 -8.85
N GLU A 28 7.24 -0.27 -9.61
CA GLU A 28 8.45 0.55 -9.61
C GLU A 28 8.63 1.25 -8.26
N THR A 29 7.60 1.92 -7.79
CA THR A 29 7.62 2.62 -6.49
C THR A 29 7.68 1.65 -5.31
N SER A 30 7.08 0.46 -5.42
CA SER A 30 7.20 -0.62 -4.44
C SER A 30 8.64 -1.10 -4.32
N LEU A 31 9.31 -1.41 -5.44
CA LEU A 31 10.73 -1.77 -5.45
C LEU A 31 11.59 -0.67 -4.83
N LYS A 32 11.36 0.58 -5.23
CA LYS A 32 12.09 1.73 -4.70
C LYS A 32 11.88 1.94 -3.21
N SER A 33 10.67 1.70 -2.72
CA SER A 33 10.35 1.77 -1.28
C SER A 33 11.12 0.72 -0.48
N VAL A 34 11.24 -0.49 -1.01
CA VAL A 34 12.03 -1.57 -0.38
C VAL A 34 13.51 -1.22 -0.39
N GLU A 35 14.09 -0.79 -1.52
CA GLU A 35 15.49 -0.37 -1.64
C GLU A 35 15.85 0.72 -0.62
N ILE A 36 14.98 1.70 -0.43
CA ILE A 36 15.17 2.76 0.56
C ILE A 36 15.10 2.19 1.98
N ALA A 37 14.09 1.38 2.27
CA ALA A 37 13.91 0.80 3.59
C ALA A 37 15.10 -0.08 4.03
N GLU A 38 15.73 -0.78 3.09
CA GLU A 38 16.91 -1.62 3.36
C GLU A 38 18.18 -0.81 3.70
N GLN A 39 18.26 0.45 3.24
CA GLN A 39 19.39 1.33 3.52
C GLN A 39 19.32 2.00 4.89
N TYR A 40 18.12 2.10 5.52
CA TYR A 40 17.92 2.83 6.76
C TYR A 40 17.21 1.97 7.80
N GLU A 41 17.75 1.91 9.02
CA GLU A 41 17.24 1.05 10.10
C GLU A 41 15.78 1.37 10.44
N ASN A 42 15.44 2.65 10.53
CA ASN A 42 14.14 3.15 10.98
C ASN A 42 13.14 3.39 9.83
N VAL A 43 13.47 2.94 8.61
CA VAL A 43 12.58 3.03 7.45
C VAL A 43 12.03 1.64 7.13
N PHE A 44 10.75 1.59 6.83
CA PHE A 44 10.01 0.42 6.41
C PHE A 44 9.31 0.69 5.07
N ALA A 45 8.74 -0.33 4.44
CA ALA A 45 8.06 -0.21 3.17
C ALA A 45 6.68 -0.88 3.20
N THR A 46 5.77 -0.39 2.38
CA THR A 46 4.63 -1.15 1.88
C THR A 46 4.80 -1.37 0.38
N VAL A 47 4.22 -2.44 -0.12
CA VAL A 47 4.26 -2.78 -1.55
C VAL A 47 2.84 -3.07 -2.04
N GLY A 48 2.46 -2.49 -3.18
CA GLY A 48 1.10 -2.64 -3.69
C GLY A 48 0.85 -1.90 -4.99
N ILE A 49 -0.35 -2.13 -5.54
CA ILE A 49 -0.88 -1.42 -6.70
C ILE A 49 -2.05 -0.57 -6.24
N HIS A 50 -1.89 0.74 -6.34
CA HIS A 50 -2.91 1.73 -5.99
C HIS A 50 -4.11 1.67 -6.96
N PRO A 51 -5.34 1.99 -6.54
CA PRO A 51 -6.51 1.99 -7.42
C PRO A 51 -6.33 2.80 -8.72
N HIS A 52 -5.54 3.87 -8.70
CA HIS A 52 -5.27 4.65 -9.92
C HIS A 52 -4.53 3.86 -11.00
N ASP A 53 -3.65 2.95 -10.59
CA ASP A 53 -2.73 2.21 -11.47
C ASP A 53 -3.22 0.78 -11.76
N SER A 54 -4.40 0.40 -11.21
CA SER A 54 -4.95 -0.95 -11.28
C SER A 54 -5.14 -1.46 -12.72
N LYS A 55 -5.55 -0.61 -13.65
CA LYS A 55 -5.75 -1.00 -15.06
C LYS A 55 -4.44 -1.30 -15.80
N ASP A 56 -3.34 -0.70 -15.34
CA ASP A 56 -2.01 -0.81 -15.94
C ASP A 56 -1.13 -1.84 -15.21
N ALA A 57 -1.68 -2.52 -14.21
CA ALA A 57 -0.97 -3.55 -13.45
C ALA A 57 -0.48 -4.68 -14.38
N PRO A 58 0.82 -5.02 -14.39
CA PRO A 58 1.34 -6.13 -15.19
C PRO A 58 0.71 -7.46 -14.80
N LYS A 59 0.58 -8.41 -15.73
CA LYS A 59 -0.06 -9.71 -15.45
C LYS A 59 0.57 -10.50 -14.30
N ASN A 60 1.84 -10.29 -14.04
CA ASN A 60 2.61 -10.96 -12.98
C ASN A 60 2.76 -10.13 -11.70
N TYR A 61 2.00 -9.03 -11.55
CA TYR A 61 2.20 -8.09 -10.44
C TYR A 61 2.13 -8.75 -9.05
N LEU A 62 1.23 -9.72 -8.84
CA LEU A 62 1.15 -10.43 -7.56
C LEU A 62 2.42 -11.21 -7.23
N LEU A 63 3.02 -11.85 -8.23
CA LEU A 63 4.30 -12.57 -8.05
C LEU A 63 5.43 -11.61 -7.69
N GLU A 64 5.48 -10.45 -8.34
CA GLU A 64 6.50 -9.43 -8.02
C GLU A 64 6.28 -8.83 -6.63
N LEU A 65 5.03 -8.54 -6.24
CA LEU A 65 4.72 -8.08 -4.88
C LEU A 65 5.07 -9.15 -3.83
N GLU A 66 4.80 -10.42 -4.10
CA GLU A 66 5.17 -11.54 -3.22
C GLU A 66 6.69 -11.59 -3.02
N LYS A 67 7.49 -11.48 -4.07
CA LYS A 67 8.96 -11.42 -4.00
C LYS A 67 9.45 -10.22 -3.19
N LEU A 68 8.91 -9.03 -3.43
CA LEU A 68 9.28 -7.83 -2.66
C LEU A 68 8.94 -7.99 -1.17
N SER A 69 7.86 -8.72 -0.88
CA SER A 69 7.43 -8.98 0.50
C SER A 69 8.32 -9.97 1.27
N GLU A 70 9.30 -10.61 0.63
CA GLU A 70 10.33 -11.42 1.31
C GLU A 70 11.29 -10.54 2.15
N SER A 71 11.40 -9.25 1.82
CA SER A 71 12.18 -8.30 2.63
C SER A 71 11.51 -8.08 3.99
N LYS A 72 12.28 -8.23 5.08
CA LYS A 72 11.82 -7.95 6.45
C LYS A 72 11.44 -6.49 6.70
N LYS A 73 11.76 -5.62 5.76
CA LYS A 73 11.40 -4.20 5.78
C LYS A 73 9.99 -3.95 5.25
N VAL A 74 9.40 -4.90 4.54
CA VAL A 74 8.01 -4.80 4.10
C VAL A 74 7.09 -5.16 5.27
N VAL A 75 6.23 -4.22 5.65
CA VAL A 75 5.36 -4.31 6.84
C VAL A 75 3.89 -4.42 6.50
N ALA A 76 3.49 -4.21 5.25
CA ALA A 76 2.11 -4.37 4.79
C ALA A 76 2.03 -4.49 3.26
N ILE A 77 0.93 -5.05 2.76
CA ILE A 77 0.51 -4.90 1.36
C ILE A 77 -0.32 -3.61 1.26
N GLY A 78 0.10 -2.72 0.41
CA GLY A 78 -0.51 -1.40 0.21
C GLY A 78 0.43 -0.42 -0.49
N GLU A 79 -0.12 0.65 -1.05
CA GLU A 79 -1.48 1.13 -0.89
C GLU A 79 -2.39 0.45 -1.93
N ILE A 80 -3.47 -0.20 -1.46
CA ILE A 80 -4.49 -0.84 -2.30
C ILE A 80 -5.83 -0.11 -2.08
N GLY A 81 -6.90 -0.44 -2.81
CA GLY A 81 -8.21 0.13 -2.44
C GLY A 81 -9.08 0.55 -3.60
N ILE A 82 -9.99 1.53 -3.35
CA ILE A 82 -10.94 2.05 -4.33
C ILE A 82 -10.99 3.58 -4.25
N ASP A 83 -10.95 4.21 -5.42
CA ASP A 83 -11.09 5.66 -5.61
C ASP A 83 -12.20 5.93 -6.64
N ASN A 84 -13.38 6.33 -6.16
CA ASN A 84 -14.52 6.68 -7.01
C ASN A 84 -14.48 8.16 -7.45
N TYR A 85 -13.61 8.97 -6.85
CA TYR A 85 -13.48 10.39 -7.18
C TYR A 85 -12.62 10.63 -8.43
N ARG A 86 -11.42 10.02 -8.50
CA ARG A 86 -10.47 10.27 -9.60
C ARG A 86 -10.73 9.42 -10.84
N ASN A 87 -11.27 8.23 -10.68
CA ASN A 87 -11.66 7.31 -11.77
C ASN A 87 -10.56 7.05 -12.83
N HIS A 88 -9.30 6.96 -12.40
CA HIS A 88 -8.18 6.70 -13.32
C HIS A 88 -8.18 5.27 -13.86
N SER A 89 -8.73 4.33 -13.11
CA SER A 89 -8.98 2.95 -13.51
C SER A 89 -10.47 2.61 -13.35
N PRO A 90 -11.05 1.72 -14.17
CA PRO A 90 -12.42 1.25 -14.00
C PRO A 90 -12.65 0.64 -12.61
N GLN A 91 -13.83 0.90 -12.03
CA GLN A 91 -14.15 0.48 -10.65
C GLN A 91 -14.10 -1.04 -10.45
N ASP A 92 -14.55 -1.81 -11.42
CA ASP A 92 -14.49 -3.27 -11.40
C ASP A 92 -13.04 -3.80 -11.38
N ILE A 93 -12.14 -3.14 -12.11
CA ILE A 93 -10.71 -3.45 -12.11
C ILE A 93 -10.08 -3.06 -10.78
N GLN A 94 -10.36 -1.86 -10.24
CA GLN A 94 -9.87 -1.44 -8.93
C GLN A 94 -10.26 -2.45 -7.84
N LYS A 95 -11.55 -2.83 -7.81
CA LYS A 95 -12.08 -3.81 -6.85
C LYS A 95 -11.42 -5.18 -7.01
N LYS A 96 -11.26 -5.66 -8.23
CA LYS A 96 -10.58 -6.94 -8.51
C LYS A 96 -9.14 -6.91 -7.98
N VAL A 97 -8.38 -5.89 -8.36
CA VAL A 97 -6.96 -5.75 -7.98
C VAL A 97 -6.80 -5.59 -6.46
N MET A 98 -7.73 -4.88 -5.80
CA MET A 98 -7.78 -4.81 -4.33
C MET A 98 -7.94 -6.19 -3.70
N ILE A 99 -8.93 -6.98 -4.16
CA ILE A 99 -9.22 -8.31 -3.62
C ILE A 99 -8.01 -9.25 -3.80
N GLU A 100 -7.43 -9.27 -5.00
CA GLU A 100 -6.26 -10.12 -5.30
C GLU A 100 -5.07 -9.80 -4.38
N GLN A 101 -4.86 -8.52 -4.05
CA GLN A 101 -3.81 -8.09 -3.12
C GLN A 101 -4.17 -8.37 -1.66
N MET A 102 -5.45 -8.31 -1.28
CA MET A 102 -5.90 -8.74 0.06
C MET A 102 -5.64 -10.24 0.27
N ASP A 103 -5.92 -11.07 -0.74
CA ASP A 103 -5.66 -12.50 -0.69
C ASP A 103 -4.15 -12.79 -0.55
N LEU A 104 -3.31 -12.02 -1.25
CA LEU A 104 -1.85 -12.08 -1.09
C LEU A 104 -1.42 -11.68 0.33
N ALA A 105 -1.94 -10.57 0.85
CA ALA A 105 -1.64 -10.10 2.21
C ALA A 105 -2.03 -11.15 3.27
N TYR A 106 -3.21 -11.76 3.10
CA TYR A 106 -3.67 -12.83 3.97
C TYR A 106 -2.75 -14.05 3.94
N LYS A 107 -2.37 -14.51 2.73
CA LYS A 107 -1.41 -15.61 2.53
C LYS A 107 -0.06 -15.35 3.23
N LEU A 108 0.42 -14.09 3.16
CA LEU A 108 1.72 -13.69 3.71
C LEU A 108 1.66 -13.30 5.20
N ASN A 109 0.48 -13.34 5.82
CA ASN A 109 0.25 -12.87 7.19
C ASN A 109 0.66 -11.40 7.40
N LEU A 110 0.46 -10.56 6.39
CA LEU A 110 0.75 -9.13 6.43
C LEU A 110 -0.54 -8.31 6.61
N PRO A 111 -0.47 -7.16 7.29
CA PRO A 111 -1.55 -6.16 7.27
C PRO A 111 -1.80 -5.63 5.86
N ILE A 112 -2.97 -5.00 5.66
CA ILE A 112 -3.25 -4.18 4.49
C ILE A 112 -3.25 -2.69 4.85
N VAL A 113 -2.75 -1.85 3.94
CA VAL A 113 -2.93 -0.39 3.97
C VAL A 113 -3.80 -0.03 2.77
N PHE A 114 -4.97 0.57 3.02
CA PHE A 114 -5.91 0.82 1.94
C PHE A 114 -6.31 2.29 1.82
N HIS A 115 -6.49 2.67 0.56
CA HIS A 115 -7.05 3.92 0.07
C HIS A 115 -8.57 3.79 -0.02
N ASN A 116 -9.28 4.79 0.47
CA ASN A 116 -10.72 4.90 0.35
C ASN A 116 -11.08 6.34 -0.01
N ARG A 117 -11.63 6.55 -1.18
CA ARG A 117 -12.15 7.86 -1.57
C ARG A 117 -13.49 7.74 -2.29
N ASP A 118 -14.55 8.25 -1.64
CA ASP A 118 -15.94 8.16 -2.12
C ASP A 118 -16.37 6.71 -2.43
N ALA A 119 -15.86 5.72 -1.66
CA ALA A 119 -16.03 4.28 -1.91
C ALA A 119 -16.35 3.47 -0.64
N ASP A 120 -16.91 4.09 0.40
CA ASP A 120 -17.14 3.46 1.71
C ASP A 120 -17.92 2.14 1.59
N ASN A 121 -19.01 2.14 0.85
CA ASN A 121 -19.86 0.95 0.70
C ASN A 121 -19.11 -0.20 0.02
N GLU A 122 -18.37 0.08 -1.05
CA GLU A 122 -17.59 -0.91 -1.79
C GLU A 122 -16.45 -1.46 -0.96
N ILE A 123 -15.73 -0.60 -0.23
CA ILE A 123 -14.65 -0.99 0.70
C ILE A 123 -15.22 -1.87 1.81
N PHE A 124 -16.30 -1.46 2.49
CA PHE A 124 -16.92 -2.27 3.53
C PHE A 124 -17.43 -3.62 3.02
N ASP A 125 -18.00 -3.65 1.82
CA ASP A 125 -18.44 -4.88 1.17
C ASP A 125 -17.28 -5.85 0.91
N VAL A 126 -16.13 -5.32 0.45
CA VAL A 126 -14.92 -6.12 0.22
C VAL A 126 -14.37 -6.63 1.55
N LEU A 127 -14.17 -5.74 2.54
CA LEU A 127 -13.63 -6.10 3.86
C LEU A 127 -14.48 -7.13 4.59
N LYS A 128 -15.82 -7.11 4.42
CA LYS A 128 -16.72 -8.11 5.04
C LYS A 128 -16.64 -9.48 4.38
N LYS A 129 -16.30 -9.55 3.10
CA LYS A 129 -16.36 -10.79 2.31
C LYS A 129 -15.00 -11.47 2.13
N HIS A 130 -13.91 -10.75 2.36
CA HIS A 130 -12.54 -11.25 2.15
C HIS A 130 -11.75 -11.20 3.45
N PRO A 131 -10.96 -12.27 3.76
CA PRO A 131 -10.20 -12.32 4.99
C PRO A 131 -9.03 -11.32 4.96
N PHE A 132 -8.73 -10.75 6.11
CA PHE A 132 -7.52 -9.97 6.36
C PHE A 132 -7.13 -10.07 7.84
N HIS A 133 -5.86 -9.88 8.16
CA HIS A 133 -5.39 -9.95 9.55
C HIS A 133 -5.53 -8.62 10.27
N LYS A 134 -5.07 -7.55 9.64
CA LYS A 134 -5.15 -6.17 10.15
C LYS A 134 -5.28 -5.22 8.97
N ALA A 135 -5.94 -4.10 9.17
CA ALA A 135 -6.15 -3.09 8.15
C ALA A 135 -5.89 -1.69 8.71
N LEU A 136 -5.31 -0.83 7.90
CA LEU A 136 -5.14 0.59 8.15
C LEU A 136 -5.76 1.36 6.98
N SER A 137 -6.74 2.21 7.29
CA SER A 137 -7.26 3.18 6.32
C SER A 137 -6.31 4.37 6.26
N HIS A 138 -5.64 4.55 5.11
CA HIS A 138 -4.75 5.69 4.90
C HIS A 138 -5.56 6.96 4.65
N CYS A 139 -5.13 8.11 5.20
CA CYS A 139 -5.82 9.39 5.05
C CYS A 139 -7.34 9.29 5.26
N PHE A 140 -7.78 8.68 6.36
CA PHE A 140 -9.21 8.49 6.65
C PHE A 140 -9.98 9.81 6.55
N SER A 141 -10.96 9.86 5.65
CA SER A 141 -11.79 11.05 5.36
C SER A 141 -13.29 10.76 5.39
N SER A 142 -13.69 9.54 5.75
CA SER A 142 -15.08 9.12 5.86
C SER A 142 -15.69 9.49 7.21
N ASN A 143 -17.01 9.33 7.35
CA ASN A 143 -17.70 9.51 8.63
C ASN A 143 -17.41 8.31 9.57
N LEU A 144 -17.57 8.56 10.87
CA LEU A 144 -17.42 7.53 11.92
C LEU A 144 -18.75 6.82 12.26
N ASP A 145 -19.85 7.23 11.62
CA ASP A 145 -21.21 6.72 11.86
C ASP A 145 -21.53 5.48 11.03
#